data_85ebbab970d7086bda66867cc98d1a40
#
_entry.id   85ebbab970d7086bda66867cc98d1a40
#
_cell.length_a   1.000
_cell.length_b   1.000
_cell.length_c   1.000
_cell.angle_alpha   90.00
_cell.angle_beta   90.00
_cell.angle_gamma   90.00
#
_symmetry.space_group_name_H-M   'P 1'
#
loop_
_entity.id
_entity.type
_entity.pdbx_description
1 polymer ?
#
loop_
_entity_poly.entity_id
_entity_poly.type
_entity_poly.pdbx_seq_one_letter_code
_entity_poly.pdbx_strand_id
1 'polypeptide(L)'
;MPQTHAFAARSPTTPLAPFTFERRAPGLTDVALDIRFCGVCHSDLHTVRDEWGGTVFPSVPGHEIVGRVTAVGDLVSKFKVGDLVGVGCMVDSCQHCKPCADGLEQYCDNGFTGTYNGPEQGTGANTYGGYANRIVVRESFVLGISHDEKNLAAVAPLLCAGITTYSPLRQWGVGAGHKVGIVGLGGLGHMGVKIAAAMGAHVVLFTTSASKRDDALRLGAKEVVVSKNAEEMAAHAGSFDFILNTVAAPHDLDAFLVLHKLDGTMTLVGAPASPHPSPGVFNLIMKRRRLAGSLIGGIKETQEMLHFCAKHNIVSDIEMIRMDEIETAYKRMLKGDVKYRFVIDLATMRSA
;
A
#
# COMPACT_ATOMS: atom_id res chain seq x y z
N MET A 1 -28.64 10.24 10.81
CA MET A 1 -27.61 9.63 9.96
C MET A 1 -27.42 8.19 10.39
N PRO A 2 -27.10 7.22 9.52
CA PRO A 2 -26.92 5.85 9.95
C PRO A 2 -25.67 5.72 10.81
N GLN A 3 -25.82 5.07 11.95
CA GLN A 3 -24.74 4.78 12.88
C GLN A 3 -23.69 3.89 12.21
N THR A 4 -22.41 4.24 12.35
CA THR A 4 -21.29 3.48 11.82
C THR A 4 -20.60 2.76 12.98
N HIS A 5 -20.45 1.44 12.85
CA HIS A 5 -19.70 0.62 13.77
C HIS A 5 -18.26 0.52 13.27
N ALA A 6 -17.29 0.63 14.18
CA ALA A 6 -15.87 0.69 13.90
C ALA A 6 -15.05 0.11 15.04
N PHE A 7 -13.74 0.00 14.82
CA PHE A 7 -12.73 -0.20 15.86
C PHE A 7 -11.79 1.00 15.87
N ALA A 8 -11.57 1.59 17.03
CA ALA A 8 -10.73 2.78 17.20
C ALA A 8 -9.72 2.62 18.33
N ALA A 9 -8.55 3.22 18.15
CA ALA A 9 -7.63 3.53 19.24
C ALA A 9 -8.03 4.87 19.86
N ARG A 10 -8.07 4.95 21.19
CA ARG A 10 -8.39 6.17 21.93
C ARG A 10 -7.16 6.96 22.39
N SER A 11 -6.00 6.34 22.32
CA SER A 11 -4.68 6.93 22.61
C SER A 11 -3.60 6.04 21.99
N PRO A 12 -2.33 6.50 21.91
CA PRO A 12 -1.22 5.71 21.36
C PRO A 12 -0.96 4.36 22.06
N THR A 13 -1.43 4.23 23.30
CA THR A 13 -1.18 3.06 24.15
C THR A 13 -2.41 2.17 24.36
N THR A 14 -3.58 2.58 23.87
CA THR A 14 -4.80 1.78 23.99
C THR A 14 -4.98 0.85 22.79
N PRO A 15 -5.43 -0.41 23.01
CA PRO A 15 -5.74 -1.30 21.91
C PRO A 15 -6.93 -0.78 21.12
N LEU A 16 -7.06 -1.25 19.88
CA LEU A 16 -8.25 -1.04 19.07
C LEU A 16 -9.46 -1.72 19.74
N ALA A 17 -10.52 -0.96 19.94
CA ALA A 17 -11.73 -1.42 20.61
C ALA A 17 -12.98 -0.94 19.86
N PRO A 18 -14.14 -1.59 20.08
CA PRO A 18 -15.42 -1.16 19.49
C PRO A 18 -15.68 0.33 19.70
N PHE A 19 -16.06 0.99 18.62
CA PHE A 19 -16.34 2.41 18.55
C PHE A 19 -17.50 2.66 17.63
N THR A 20 -18.33 3.64 17.96
CA THR A 20 -19.49 4.01 17.17
C THR A 20 -19.49 5.51 16.93
N PHE A 21 -19.79 5.92 15.71
CA PHE A 21 -19.89 7.32 15.32
C PHE A 21 -20.91 7.52 14.20
N GLU A 22 -21.30 8.74 13.97
CA GLU A 22 -22.13 9.11 12.83
C GLU A 22 -21.24 9.53 11.66
N ARG A 23 -21.40 8.85 10.53
CA ARG A 23 -20.76 9.25 9.29
C ARG A 23 -21.68 10.20 8.53
N ARG A 24 -21.12 11.23 7.88
CA ARG A 24 -21.88 12.17 7.06
C ARG A 24 -22.72 11.45 6.00
N ALA A 25 -23.84 12.05 5.62
CA ALA A 25 -24.59 11.59 4.46
C ALA A 25 -23.78 11.83 3.16
N PRO A 26 -24.00 11.03 2.10
CA PRO A 26 -23.44 11.31 0.79
C PRO A 26 -23.88 12.68 0.28
N GLY A 27 -22.93 13.53 -0.13
CA GLY A 27 -23.17 14.73 -0.90
C GLY A 27 -23.40 14.42 -2.39
N LEU A 28 -23.59 15.46 -3.21
CA LEU A 28 -23.95 15.32 -4.63
C LEU A 28 -22.94 14.48 -5.45
N THR A 29 -21.65 14.51 -5.09
CA THR A 29 -20.58 13.81 -5.80
C THR A 29 -20.01 12.62 -5.03
N ASP A 30 -20.69 12.17 -3.97
CA ASP A 30 -20.19 11.12 -3.10
C ASP A 30 -20.77 9.75 -3.42
N VAL A 31 -20.00 8.74 -3.10
CA VAL A 31 -20.36 7.34 -3.12
C VAL A 31 -20.31 6.82 -1.69
N ALA A 32 -21.41 6.24 -1.22
CA ALA A 32 -21.45 5.50 0.03
C ALA A 32 -21.31 4.01 -0.26
N LEU A 33 -20.48 3.33 0.54
CA LEU A 33 -20.29 1.90 0.39
C LEU A 33 -20.29 1.18 1.74
N ASP A 34 -20.85 -0.03 1.75
CA ASP A 34 -20.66 -1.01 2.81
C ASP A 34 -19.33 -1.71 2.57
N ILE A 35 -18.47 -1.68 3.59
CA ILE A 35 -17.14 -2.29 3.53
C ILE A 35 -17.29 -3.79 3.75
N ARG A 36 -16.72 -4.59 2.84
CA ARG A 36 -16.68 -6.05 2.95
C ARG A 36 -15.38 -6.54 3.54
N PHE A 37 -14.27 -5.99 3.03
CA PHE A 37 -12.92 -6.36 3.46
C PHE A 37 -12.05 -5.12 3.61
N CYS A 38 -11.14 -5.16 4.59
CA CYS A 38 -10.11 -4.14 4.74
C CYS A 38 -8.76 -4.82 5.01
N GLY A 39 -7.76 -4.52 4.20
CA GLY A 39 -6.40 -4.99 4.43
C GLY A 39 -5.77 -4.32 5.66
N VAL A 40 -4.78 -4.98 6.24
CA VAL A 40 -4.01 -4.50 7.39
C VAL A 40 -2.61 -4.11 6.94
N CYS A 41 -2.21 -2.87 7.21
CA CYS A 41 -0.92 -2.30 6.84
C CYS A 41 -0.10 -1.91 8.08
N HIS A 42 1.23 -1.87 7.96
CA HIS A 42 2.10 -1.29 8.99
C HIS A 42 1.78 0.18 9.24
N SER A 43 1.32 0.92 8.22
CA SER A 43 0.89 2.32 8.38
C SER A 43 -0.27 2.48 9.36
N ASP A 44 -1.19 1.51 9.39
CA ASP A 44 -2.29 1.50 10.36
C ASP A 44 -1.75 1.42 11.79
N LEU A 45 -0.78 0.52 12.01
CA LEU A 45 -0.13 0.34 13.30
C LEU A 45 0.69 1.56 13.73
N HIS A 46 1.50 2.11 12.82
CA HIS A 46 2.29 3.32 13.07
C HIS A 46 1.40 4.49 13.46
N THR A 47 0.27 4.67 12.77
CA THR A 47 -0.69 5.74 13.08
C THR A 47 -1.35 5.53 14.44
N VAL A 48 -1.92 4.36 14.72
CA VAL A 48 -2.62 4.15 16.02
C VAL A 48 -1.68 4.23 17.22
N ARG A 49 -0.36 4.07 17.01
CA ARG A 49 0.68 4.24 18.02
C ARG A 49 1.32 5.63 18.05
N ASP A 50 0.88 6.52 17.14
CA ASP A 50 1.45 7.85 16.95
C ASP A 50 2.97 7.87 16.72
N GLU A 51 3.50 6.82 16.09
CA GLU A 51 4.94 6.66 15.86
C GLU A 51 5.49 7.67 14.83
N TRP A 52 4.63 8.21 13.96
CA TRP A 52 4.96 9.28 13.02
C TRP A 52 4.57 10.67 13.53
N GLY A 53 3.87 10.75 14.66
CA GLY A 53 3.34 11.99 15.22
C GLY A 53 2.10 12.51 14.52
N GLY A 54 1.32 13.32 15.24
CA GLY A 54 0.16 14.02 14.68
C GLY A 54 -1.12 13.19 14.57
N THR A 55 -1.21 12.04 15.24
CA THR A 55 -2.44 11.25 15.23
C THR A 55 -3.54 11.91 16.07
N VAL A 56 -4.69 12.11 15.45
CA VAL A 56 -5.90 12.62 16.11
C VAL A 56 -6.72 11.46 16.65
N PHE A 57 -6.92 11.42 17.95
CA PHE A 57 -7.70 10.38 18.63
C PHE A 57 -9.13 10.85 18.95
N PRO A 58 -10.15 9.94 18.91
CA PRO A 58 -10.05 8.53 18.55
C PRO A 58 -9.66 8.36 17.07
N SER A 59 -8.81 7.36 16.77
CA SER A 59 -8.36 7.06 15.41
C SER A 59 -8.93 5.73 14.94
N VAL A 60 -9.60 5.73 13.78
CA VAL A 60 -10.11 4.53 13.09
C VAL A 60 -9.24 4.32 11.84
N PRO A 61 -8.32 3.35 11.83
CA PRO A 61 -7.43 3.12 10.71
C PRO A 61 -8.09 2.35 9.55
N GLY A 62 -7.28 1.93 8.56
CA GLY A 62 -7.70 1.13 7.41
C GLY A 62 -7.83 1.95 6.13
N HIS A 63 -6.97 1.64 5.15
CA HIS A 63 -6.90 2.34 3.86
C HIS A 63 -6.78 1.37 2.67
N GLU A 64 -7.16 0.13 2.87
CA GLU A 64 -7.15 -0.94 1.86
C GLU A 64 -8.57 -1.51 1.80
N ILE A 65 -9.51 -0.72 1.31
CA ILE A 65 -10.95 -0.97 1.45
C ILE A 65 -11.53 -1.54 0.16
N VAL A 66 -12.21 -2.67 0.24
CA VAL A 66 -13.12 -3.15 -0.82
C VAL A 66 -14.52 -3.33 -0.27
N GLY A 67 -15.50 -2.91 -1.06
CA GLY A 67 -16.88 -2.93 -0.64
C GLY A 67 -17.86 -2.85 -1.78
N ARG A 68 -19.14 -2.68 -1.44
CA ARG A 68 -20.24 -2.56 -2.39
C ARG A 68 -20.93 -1.21 -2.20
N VAL A 69 -21.19 -0.53 -3.30
CA VAL A 69 -21.91 0.75 -3.32
C VAL A 69 -23.32 0.56 -2.81
N THR A 70 -23.74 1.39 -1.83
CA THR A 70 -25.07 1.37 -1.23
C THR A 70 -25.89 2.61 -1.54
N ALA A 71 -25.23 3.74 -1.82
CA ALA A 71 -25.87 4.97 -2.28
C ALA A 71 -24.88 5.81 -3.08
N VAL A 72 -25.41 6.64 -3.97
CA VAL A 72 -24.66 7.60 -4.76
C VAL A 72 -25.35 8.95 -4.75
N GLY A 73 -24.57 10.04 -4.79
CA GLY A 73 -25.12 11.39 -4.94
C GLY A 73 -25.62 11.65 -6.37
N ASP A 74 -26.46 12.66 -6.54
CA ASP A 74 -27.17 12.94 -7.81
C ASP A 74 -26.24 13.31 -8.97
N LEU A 75 -25.02 13.75 -8.71
CA LEU A 75 -24.00 14.07 -9.73
C LEU A 75 -22.97 12.96 -9.95
N VAL A 76 -23.10 11.82 -9.26
CA VAL A 76 -22.22 10.65 -9.48
C VAL A 76 -22.57 10.01 -10.83
N SER A 77 -21.54 9.76 -11.64
CA SER A 77 -21.68 9.23 -12.99
C SER A 77 -20.93 7.94 -13.27
N LYS A 78 -19.86 7.66 -12.48
CA LYS A 78 -18.99 6.51 -12.70
C LYS A 78 -19.48 5.22 -12.04
N PHE A 79 -20.28 5.34 -10.99
CA PHE A 79 -20.70 4.23 -10.16
C PHE A 79 -22.21 4.24 -9.90
N LYS A 80 -22.78 3.06 -9.66
CA LYS A 80 -24.17 2.86 -9.27
C LYS A 80 -24.27 1.93 -8.06
N VAL A 81 -25.41 1.93 -7.40
CA VAL A 81 -25.71 1.00 -6.31
C VAL A 81 -25.50 -0.44 -6.77
N GLY A 82 -24.80 -1.21 -5.94
CA GLY A 82 -24.45 -2.60 -6.21
C GLY A 82 -23.06 -2.82 -6.82
N ASP A 83 -22.40 -1.79 -7.35
CA ASP A 83 -21.06 -1.92 -7.92
C ASP A 83 -20.04 -2.32 -6.84
N LEU A 84 -19.04 -3.13 -7.25
CA LEU A 84 -17.88 -3.46 -6.43
C LEU A 84 -16.79 -2.41 -6.63
N VAL A 85 -16.37 -1.82 -5.53
CA VAL A 85 -15.43 -0.69 -5.54
C VAL A 85 -14.38 -0.82 -4.45
N GLY A 86 -13.30 -0.06 -4.64
CA GLY A 86 -12.22 0.08 -3.67
C GLY A 86 -11.96 1.53 -3.29
N VAL A 87 -11.39 1.72 -2.10
CA VAL A 87 -10.85 2.99 -1.62
C VAL A 87 -9.45 2.72 -1.08
N GLY A 88 -8.46 3.44 -1.60
CA GLY A 88 -7.05 3.30 -1.22
C GLY A 88 -6.64 4.25 -0.12
N CYS A 89 -5.41 4.75 -0.22
CA CYS A 89 -4.76 5.53 0.85
C CYS A 89 -5.27 6.97 0.97
N MET A 90 -6.03 7.49 0.01
CA MET A 90 -6.53 8.88 0.01
C MET A 90 -7.98 8.96 -0.44
N VAL A 91 -8.70 9.93 0.11
CA VAL A 91 -10.13 10.17 -0.14
C VAL A 91 -10.43 11.56 -0.69
N ASP A 92 -9.44 12.46 -0.70
CA ASP A 92 -9.56 13.78 -1.31
C ASP A 92 -8.20 14.44 -1.61
N SER A 93 -8.21 15.46 -2.46
CA SER A 93 -7.13 16.41 -2.73
C SER A 93 -7.73 17.72 -3.25
N CYS A 94 -6.91 18.74 -3.50
CA CYS A 94 -7.42 20.00 -4.06
C CYS A 94 -7.97 19.86 -5.50
N GLN A 95 -7.56 18.84 -6.25
CA GLN A 95 -7.97 18.50 -7.62
C GLN A 95 -7.69 19.56 -8.71
N HIS A 96 -7.02 20.66 -8.40
CA HIS A 96 -6.74 21.74 -9.36
C HIS A 96 -5.27 22.18 -9.44
N CYS A 97 -4.41 21.81 -8.49
CA CYS A 97 -2.96 22.07 -8.61
C CYS A 97 -2.34 21.18 -9.71
N LYS A 98 -1.12 21.54 -10.12
CA LYS A 98 -0.46 20.82 -11.21
C LYS A 98 -0.29 19.33 -10.95
N PRO A 99 0.21 18.87 -9.77
CA PRO A 99 0.24 17.44 -9.48
C PRO A 99 -1.12 16.74 -9.61
N CYS A 100 -2.19 17.33 -9.08
CA CYS A 100 -3.55 16.76 -9.20
C CYS A 100 -4.01 16.69 -10.67
N ALA A 101 -3.75 17.72 -11.47
CA ALA A 101 -4.09 17.73 -12.88
C ALA A 101 -3.31 16.68 -13.68
N ASP A 102 -2.11 16.34 -13.25
CA ASP A 102 -1.25 15.31 -13.84
C ASP A 102 -1.63 13.88 -13.35
N GLY A 103 -2.62 13.73 -12.44
CA GLY A 103 -3.01 12.45 -11.84
C GLY A 103 -2.05 11.95 -10.77
N LEU A 104 -1.39 12.86 -10.10
CA LEU A 104 -0.42 12.65 -9.02
C LEU A 104 -0.94 13.25 -7.70
N GLU A 105 -2.18 12.92 -7.34
CA GLU A 105 -2.90 13.49 -6.21
C GLU A 105 -2.15 13.30 -4.88
N GLN A 106 -1.35 12.22 -4.75
CA GLN A 106 -0.50 11.97 -3.59
C GLN A 106 0.58 13.05 -3.36
N TYR A 107 0.87 13.85 -4.38
CA TYR A 107 1.79 15.00 -4.33
C TYR A 107 1.06 16.34 -4.44
N CYS A 108 -0.22 16.39 -4.07
CA CYS A 108 -1.00 17.64 -4.08
C CYS A 108 -0.30 18.76 -3.33
N ASP A 109 -0.15 19.95 -3.96
CA ASP A 109 0.53 21.10 -3.37
C ASP A 109 -0.13 21.57 -2.06
N ASN A 110 -1.43 21.30 -1.89
CA ASN A 110 -2.19 21.62 -0.68
C ASN A 110 -2.31 20.43 0.30
N GLY A 111 -1.56 19.34 0.05
CA GLY A 111 -1.72 18.08 0.73
C GLY A 111 -2.93 17.28 0.23
N PHE A 112 -2.84 15.97 0.26
CA PHE A 112 -3.98 15.08 0.05
C PHE A 112 -4.65 14.76 1.39
N THR A 113 -5.92 14.38 1.37
CA THR A 113 -6.61 13.88 2.55
C THR A 113 -6.48 12.37 2.60
N GLY A 114 -5.82 11.86 3.64
CA GLY A 114 -5.72 10.43 3.90
C GLY A 114 -7.09 9.80 4.20
N THR A 115 -7.23 8.52 3.92
CA THR A 115 -8.46 7.76 4.18
C THR A 115 -8.79 7.71 5.67
N TYR A 116 -7.79 7.88 6.51
CA TYR A 116 -7.93 8.12 7.95
C TYR A 116 -6.86 9.12 8.41
N ASN A 117 -7.06 9.69 9.59
CA ASN A 117 -6.16 10.66 10.22
C ASN A 117 -5.78 11.84 9.30
N GLY A 118 -6.71 12.27 8.48
CA GLY A 118 -6.53 13.42 7.59
C GLY A 118 -7.67 14.43 7.77
N PRO A 119 -7.43 15.73 7.50
CA PRO A 119 -8.49 16.72 7.54
C PRO A 119 -9.41 16.56 6.32
N GLU A 120 -10.68 16.29 6.54
CA GLU A 120 -11.68 16.29 5.47
C GLU A 120 -11.79 17.69 4.85
N GLN A 121 -11.64 17.78 3.54
CA GLN A 121 -11.69 19.08 2.85
C GLN A 121 -13.08 19.71 2.97
N GLY A 122 -13.10 20.98 3.32
CA GLY A 122 -14.33 21.76 3.52
C GLY A 122 -14.89 21.73 4.93
N THR A 123 -14.71 20.65 5.70
CA THR A 123 -15.17 20.56 7.10
C THR A 123 -14.03 20.63 8.11
N GLY A 124 -12.83 20.20 7.72
CA GLY A 124 -11.70 20.01 8.62
C GLY A 124 -11.84 18.88 9.63
N ALA A 125 -12.93 18.11 9.56
CA ALA A 125 -13.16 16.96 10.42
C ALA A 125 -12.12 15.87 10.15
N ASN A 126 -11.72 15.12 11.19
CA ASN A 126 -10.79 14.02 11.03
C ASN A 126 -11.44 12.86 10.26
N THR A 127 -10.74 12.35 9.25
CA THR A 127 -11.22 11.18 8.50
C THR A 127 -11.05 9.90 9.30
N TYR A 128 -12.01 8.97 9.13
CA TYR A 128 -12.01 7.64 9.73
C TYR A 128 -12.00 6.58 8.63
N GLY A 129 -11.11 5.60 8.77
CA GLY A 129 -10.82 4.60 7.75
C GLY A 129 -11.76 3.41 7.70
N GLY A 130 -11.21 2.33 7.15
CA GLY A 130 -11.91 1.11 6.77
C GLY A 130 -12.06 0.07 7.87
N TYR A 131 -11.53 0.28 9.08
CA TYR A 131 -11.89 -0.57 10.21
C TYR A 131 -13.28 -0.19 10.74
N ALA A 132 -14.19 -0.03 9.80
CA ALA A 132 -15.57 0.36 9.97
C ALA A 132 -16.46 -0.40 8.98
N ASN A 133 -17.76 -0.50 9.26
CA ASN A 133 -18.69 -1.22 8.39
C ASN A 133 -19.09 -0.42 7.15
N ARG A 134 -18.86 0.90 7.10
CA ARG A 134 -19.20 1.76 5.95
C ARG A 134 -18.28 2.96 5.83
N ILE A 135 -18.20 3.50 4.60
CA ILE A 135 -17.49 4.75 4.32
C ILE A 135 -18.24 5.55 3.24
N VAL A 136 -18.05 6.88 3.26
CA VAL A 136 -18.53 7.81 2.24
C VAL A 136 -17.33 8.54 1.67
N VAL A 137 -17.17 8.49 0.34
CA VAL A 137 -15.99 9.03 -0.35
C VAL A 137 -16.44 9.72 -1.62
N ARG A 138 -15.78 10.81 -1.99
CA ARG A 138 -15.99 11.48 -3.27
C ARG A 138 -15.71 10.52 -4.43
N GLU A 139 -16.56 10.53 -5.47
CA GLU A 139 -16.49 9.66 -6.65
C GLU A 139 -15.08 9.63 -7.28
N SER A 140 -14.39 10.79 -7.33
CA SER A 140 -13.05 10.91 -7.92
C SER A 140 -11.98 10.09 -7.18
N PHE A 141 -12.22 9.65 -5.96
CA PHE A 141 -11.31 8.81 -5.15
C PHE A 141 -11.81 7.37 -4.95
N VAL A 142 -12.88 6.99 -5.62
CA VAL A 142 -13.39 5.62 -5.65
C VAL A 142 -12.85 4.90 -6.88
N LEU A 143 -12.47 3.64 -6.72
CA LEU A 143 -11.83 2.80 -7.73
C LEU A 143 -12.73 1.63 -8.10
N GLY A 144 -12.87 1.35 -9.40
CA GLY A 144 -13.58 0.18 -9.89
C GLY A 144 -12.77 -1.11 -9.70
N ILE A 145 -13.40 -2.17 -9.23
CA ILE A 145 -12.77 -3.48 -9.06
C ILE A 145 -13.13 -4.36 -10.26
N SER A 146 -12.11 -4.82 -10.99
CA SER A 146 -12.26 -5.69 -12.18
C SER A 146 -11.94 -7.17 -11.91
N HIS A 147 -11.55 -7.50 -10.70
CA HIS A 147 -11.28 -8.88 -10.28
C HIS A 147 -12.57 -9.65 -10.00
N ASP A 148 -12.51 -10.99 -10.10
CA ASP A 148 -13.61 -11.86 -9.68
C ASP A 148 -13.97 -11.62 -8.22
N GLU A 149 -15.28 -11.68 -7.90
CA GLU A 149 -15.80 -11.43 -6.55
C GLU A 149 -15.19 -12.36 -5.49
N LYS A 150 -14.86 -13.60 -5.86
CA LYS A 150 -14.18 -14.58 -4.98
C LYS A 150 -12.79 -14.13 -4.49
N ASN A 151 -12.17 -13.18 -5.20
CA ASN A 151 -10.83 -12.66 -4.90
C ASN A 151 -10.84 -11.34 -4.13
N LEU A 152 -12.01 -10.77 -3.82
CA LEU A 152 -12.12 -9.41 -3.27
C LEU A 152 -11.29 -9.19 -2.01
N ALA A 153 -11.24 -10.15 -1.10
CA ALA A 153 -10.40 -10.05 0.08
C ALA A 153 -8.90 -9.87 -0.29
N ALA A 154 -8.43 -10.65 -1.28
CA ALA A 154 -7.04 -10.60 -1.74
C ALA A 154 -6.74 -9.37 -2.64
N VAL A 155 -7.77 -8.66 -3.12
CA VAL A 155 -7.65 -7.39 -3.84
C VAL A 155 -7.42 -6.22 -2.88
N ALA A 156 -7.96 -6.25 -1.68
CA ALA A 156 -7.85 -5.14 -0.73
C ALA A 156 -6.41 -4.63 -0.54
N PRO A 157 -5.39 -5.48 -0.31
CA PRO A 157 -4.01 -5.01 -0.18
C PRO A 157 -3.40 -4.39 -1.45
N LEU A 158 -3.98 -4.61 -2.63
CA LEU A 158 -3.50 -3.96 -3.86
C LEU A 158 -3.64 -2.43 -3.78
N LEU A 159 -4.63 -1.95 -3.03
CA LEU A 159 -4.94 -0.52 -2.85
C LEU A 159 -3.89 0.25 -2.05
N CYS A 160 -2.94 -0.44 -1.43
CA CYS A 160 -1.75 0.13 -0.80
C CYS A 160 -0.48 -0.55 -1.29
N ALA A 161 -0.25 -1.83 -0.94
CA ALA A 161 0.97 -2.54 -1.31
C ALA A 161 1.10 -2.72 -2.82
N GLY A 162 0.01 -2.94 -3.55
CA GLY A 162 -0.01 -3.04 -5.00
C GLY A 162 0.44 -1.74 -5.65
N ILE A 163 -0.25 -0.64 -5.39
CA ILE A 163 0.08 0.67 -5.99
C ILE A 163 1.45 1.17 -5.58
N THR A 164 1.85 1.01 -4.31
CA THR A 164 3.15 1.45 -3.80
C THR A 164 4.31 0.76 -4.52
N THR A 165 4.13 -0.48 -4.98
CA THR A 165 5.15 -1.21 -5.74
C THR A 165 4.99 -1.03 -7.25
N TYR A 166 3.78 -0.89 -7.76
CA TYR A 166 3.50 -0.68 -9.18
C TYR A 166 4.00 0.68 -9.68
N SER A 167 3.71 1.76 -8.94
CA SER A 167 4.02 3.14 -9.34
C SER A 167 5.51 3.33 -9.68
N PRO A 168 6.48 3.00 -8.80
CA PRO A 168 7.89 3.13 -9.16
C PRO A 168 8.33 2.18 -10.28
N LEU A 169 7.82 0.94 -10.35
CA LEU A 169 8.13 0.05 -11.46
C LEU A 169 7.70 0.64 -12.81
N ARG A 170 6.51 1.23 -12.85
CA ARG A 170 5.98 1.92 -14.04
C ARG A 170 6.76 3.21 -14.34
N GLN A 171 7.03 4.05 -13.34
CA GLN A 171 7.73 5.34 -13.48
C GLN A 171 9.12 5.18 -14.08
N TRP A 172 9.86 4.15 -13.68
CA TRP A 172 11.19 3.87 -14.21
C TRP A 172 11.21 2.87 -15.36
N GLY A 173 10.04 2.62 -15.99
CA GLY A 173 9.92 1.86 -17.21
C GLY A 173 10.36 0.40 -17.09
N VAL A 174 10.16 -0.22 -15.92
CA VAL A 174 10.50 -1.64 -15.73
C VAL A 174 9.72 -2.52 -16.69
N GLY A 175 10.40 -3.46 -17.33
CA GLY A 175 9.81 -4.37 -18.31
C GLY A 175 10.78 -5.45 -18.78
N ALA A 176 10.45 -6.07 -19.91
CA ALA A 176 11.27 -7.10 -20.52
C ALA A 176 12.69 -6.61 -20.81
N GLY A 177 13.68 -7.44 -20.49
CA GLY A 177 15.11 -7.12 -20.64
C GLY A 177 15.75 -6.40 -19.45
N HIS A 178 14.95 -5.90 -18.49
CA HIS A 178 15.49 -5.30 -17.27
C HIS A 178 15.76 -6.36 -16.19
N LYS A 179 16.89 -6.23 -15.51
CA LYS A 179 17.20 -6.95 -14.27
C LYS A 179 16.79 -6.07 -13.09
N VAL A 180 15.86 -6.57 -12.29
CA VAL A 180 15.19 -5.83 -11.23
C VAL A 180 15.42 -6.50 -9.89
N GLY A 181 15.93 -5.75 -8.92
CA GLY A 181 16.04 -6.18 -7.53
C GLY A 181 14.83 -5.79 -6.70
N ILE A 182 14.31 -6.71 -5.89
CA ILE A 182 13.33 -6.41 -4.85
C ILE A 182 14.00 -6.68 -3.51
N VAL A 183 14.12 -5.67 -2.64
CA VAL A 183 14.73 -5.81 -1.32
C VAL A 183 13.66 -6.04 -0.28
N GLY A 184 13.70 -7.20 0.37
CA GLY A 184 12.74 -7.64 1.37
C GLY A 184 11.57 -8.45 0.78
N LEU A 185 11.16 -9.50 1.49
CA LEU A 185 9.96 -10.29 1.18
C LEU A 185 8.97 -10.21 2.34
N GLY A 186 8.20 -9.16 2.32
CA GLY A 186 7.10 -8.88 3.24
C GLY A 186 5.86 -8.42 2.46
N GLY A 187 4.99 -7.65 3.12
CA GLY A 187 3.73 -7.17 2.54
C GLY A 187 3.89 -6.37 1.24
N LEU A 188 4.92 -5.52 1.13
CA LEU A 188 5.25 -4.80 -0.11
C LEU A 188 6.04 -5.70 -1.08
N GLY A 189 7.10 -6.35 -0.58
CA GLY A 189 8.02 -7.07 -1.45
C GLY A 189 7.38 -8.20 -2.24
N HIS A 190 6.41 -8.96 -1.66
CA HIS A 190 5.73 -10.01 -2.41
C HIS A 190 4.91 -9.45 -3.59
N MET A 191 4.29 -8.25 -3.43
CA MET A 191 3.61 -7.57 -4.53
C MET A 191 4.61 -7.05 -5.57
N GLY A 192 5.74 -6.47 -5.12
CA GLY A 192 6.83 -6.04 -6.01
C GLY A 192 7.36 -7.18 -6.89
N VAL A 193 7.56 -8.38 -6.32
CA VAL A 193 7.99 -9.56 -7.10
C VAL A 193 6.93 -9.96 -8.13
N LYS A 194 5.65 -10.10 -7.72
CA LYS A 194 4.56 -10.49 -8.63
C LYS A 194 4.39 -9.50 -9.79
N ILE A 195 4.36 -8.21 -9.47
CA ILE A 195 4.13 -7.14 -10.46
C ILE A 195 5.31 -7.02 -11.42
N ALA A 196 6.57 -6.96 -10.91
CA ALA A 196 7.75 -6.86 -11.77
C ALA A 196 7.90 -8.09 -12.67
N ALA A 197 7.61 -9.29 -12.17
CA ALA A 197 7.60 -10.52 -12.98
C ALA A 197 6.55 -10.47 -14.09
N ALA A 198 5.34 -9.98 -13.80
CA ALA A 198 4.26 -9.82 -14.78
C ALA A 198 4.57 -8.73 -15.82
N MET A 199 5.38 -7.72 -15.47
CA MET A 199 5.92 -6.74 -16.42
C MET A 199 7.01 -7.33 -17.33
N GLY A 200 7.45 -8.57 -17.10
CA GLY A 200 8.43 -9.28 -17.92
C GLY A 200 9.89 -9.08 -17.47
N ALA A 201 10.14 -8.49 -16.32
CA ALA A 201 11.49 -8.27 -15.79
C ALA A 201 12.13 -9.57 -15.29
N HIS A 202 13.47 -9.61 -15.31
CA HIS A 202 14.25 -10.63 -14.59
C HIS A 202 14.37 -10.22 -13.13
N VAL A 203 13.52 -10.80 -12.27
CA VAL A 203 13.38 -10.40 -10.87
C VAL A 203 14.35 -11.19 -9.99
N VAL A 204 15.14 -10.46 -9.20
CA VAL A 204 16.02 -11.00 -8.15
C VAL A 204 15.50 -10.51 -6.79
N LEU A 205 15.18 -11.44 -5.89
CA LEU A 205 14.80 -11.09 -4.53
C LEU A 205 16.02 -11.04 -3.62
N PHE A 206 16.20 -9.98 -2.86
CA PHE A 206 17.15 -9.86 -1.75
C PHE A 206 16.45 -10.12 -0.42
N THR A 207 16.96 -11.07 0.35
CA THR A 207 16.42 -11.42 1.67
C THR A 207 17.53 -11.69 2.66
N THR A 208 17.26 -11.50 3.95
CA THR A 208 18.19 -11.87 5.03
C THR A 208 18.11 -13.35 5.43
N SER A 209 17.12 -14.11 4.90
CA SER A 209 16.85 -15.50 5.27
C SER A 209 16.71 -16.39 4.04
N ALA A 210 17.52 -17.44 3.98
CA ALA A 210 17.43 -18.45 2.92
C ALA A 210 16.10 -19.23 2.91
N SER A 211 15.39 -19.30 4.04
CA SER A 211 14.09 -19.98 4.14
C SER A 211 12.98 -19.34 3.30
N LYS A 212 13.20 -18.10 2.81
CA LYS A 212 12.25 -17.40 1.93
C LYS A 212 12.45 -17.72 0.44
N ARG A 213 13.43 -18.56 0.09
CA ARG A 213 13.80 -18.84 -1.32
C ARG A 213 12.63 -19.45 -2.11
N ASP A 214 12.02 -20.50 -1.59
CA ASP A 214 10.95 -21.21 -2.30
C ASP A 214 9.72 -20.32 -2.50
N ASP A 215 9.35 -19.54 -1.49
CA ASP A 215 8.26 -18.57 -1.59
C ASP A 215 8.56 -17.51 -2.67
N ALA A 216 9.77 -16.97 -2.71
CA ALA A 216 10.16 -15.96 -3.70
C ALA A 216 10.08 -16.51 -5.13
N LEU A 217 10.56 -17.72 -5.37
CA LEU A 217 10.49 -18.37 -6.67
C LEU A 217 9.03 -18.64 -7.08
N ARG A 218 8.19 -19.12 -6.14
CA ARG A 218 6.75 -19.30 -6.35
C ARG A 218 6.05 -17.98 -6.75
N LEU A 219 6.46 -16.86 -6.18
CA LEU A 219 5.90 -15.53 -6.46
C LEU A 219 6.35 -14.96 -7.81
N GLY A 220 7.37 -15.54 -8.45
CA GLY A 220 7.86 -15.15 -9.78
C GLY A 220 9.29 -14.62 -9.83
N ALA A 221 10.01 -14.56 -8.71
CA ALA A 221 11.45 -14.28 -8.75
C ALA A 221 12.20 -15.35 -9.56
N LYS A 222 13.24 -14.95 -10.29
CA LYS A 222 14.12 -15.84 -11.03
C LYS A 222 15.32 -16.25 -10.19
N GLU A 223 15.75 -15.37 -9.30
CA GLU A 223 16.90 -15.57 -8.43
C GLU A 223 16.59 -15.04 -7.03
N VAL A 224 17.26 -15.61 -6.02
CA VAL A 224 17.18 -15.15 -4.63
C VAL A 224 18.58 -15.04 -4.07
N VAL A 225 18.90 -13.87 -3.55
CA VAL A 225 20.20 -13.52 -2.96
C VAL A 225 20.01 -13.34 -1.45
N VAL A 226 20.83 -14.03 -0.66
CA VAL A 226 20.88 -13.80 0.79
C VAL A 226 21.78 -12.60 1.05
N SER A 227 21.19 -11.46 1.41
CA SER A 227 21.91 -10.18 1.50
C SER A 227 22.98 -10.13 2.61
N LYS A 228 22.99 -11.11 3.51
CA LYS A 228 24.07 -11.31 4.50
C LYS A 228 25.28 -12.10 3.95
N ASN A 229 25.15 -12.70 2.77
CA ASN A 229 26.21 -13.41 2.10
C ASN A 229 26.94 -12.45 1.14
N ALA A 230 28.16 -12.05 1.49
CA ALA A 230 28.94 -11.08 0.73
C ALA A 230 29.31 -11.61 -0.68
N GLU A 231 29.52 -12.91 -0.85
CA GLU A 231 29.86 -13.53 -2.15
C GLU A 231 28.64 -13.49 -3.08
N GLU A 232 27.44 -13.85 -2.57
CA GLU A 232 26.20 -13.75 -3.34
C GLU A 232 25.93 -12.31 -3.77
N MET A 233 26.12 -11.32 -2.88
CA MET A 233 25.95 -9.90 -3.20
C MET A 233 26.97 -9.45 -4.25
N ALA A 234 28.25 -9.79 -4.08
CA ALA A 234 29.35 -9.40 -5.00
C ALA A 234 29.14 -9.94 -6.41
N ALA A 235 28.60 -11.14 -6.57
CA ALA A 235 28.28 -11.76 -7.86
C ALA A 235 27.30 -10.92 -8.71
N HIS A 236 26.56 -10.02 -8.07
CA HIS A 236 25.59 -9.16 -8.72
C HIS A 236 26.05 -7.70 -8.91
N ALA A 237 27.30 -7.37 -8.58
CA ALA A 237 27.82 -6.01 -8.69
C ALA A 237 27.66 -5.43 -10.11
N GLY A 238 27.12 -4.21 -10.19
CA GLY A 238 26.95 -3.48 -11.46
C GLY A 238 26.00 -4.13 -12.46
N SER A 239 25.02 -4.94 -12.03
CA SER A 239 24.17 -5.73 -12.94
C SER A 239 22.68 -5.31 -12.97
N PHE A 240 22.20 -4.50 -12.04
CA PHE A 240 20.79 -4.11 -11.96
C PHE A 240 20.46 -2.81 -12.69
N ASP A 241 19.35 -2.81 -13.39
CA ASP A 241 18.74 -1.62 -13.99
C ASP A 241 17.94 -0.84 -12.95
N PHE A 242 17.22 -1.55 -12.08
CA PHE A 242 16.34 -0.98 -11.06
C PHE A 242 16.35 -1.84 -9.80
N ILE A 243 16.29 -1.20 -8.62
CA ILE A 243 16.09 -1.90 -7.34
C ILE A 243 14.96 -1.18 -6.58
N LEU A 244 13.93 -1.95 -6.21
CA LEU A 244 12.84 -1.51 -5.34
C LEU A 244 13.17 -1.92 -3.90
N ASN A 245 13.38 -0.97 -3.03
CA ASN A 245 13.66 -1.21 -1.62
C ASN A 245 12.39 -1.06 -0.80
N THR A 246 11.88 -2.19 -0.29
CA THR A 246 10.61 -2.27 0.44
C THR A 246 10.79 -2.42 1.96
N VAL A 247 12.03 -2.31 2.46
CA VAL A 247 12.36 -2.55 3.86
C VAL A 247 12.10 -1.29 4.70
N ALA A 248 11.21 -1.41 5.68
CA ALA A 248 10.85 -0.33 6.60
C ALA A 248 11.71 -0.32 7.89
N ALA A 249 12.99 -0.65 7.77
CA ALA A 249 13.96 -0.59 8.87
C ALA A 249 15.27 0.02 8.37
N PRO A 250 15.99 0.81 9.18
CA PRO A 250 17.29 1.34 8.78
C PRO A 250 18.27 0.23 8.41
N HIS A 251 18.95 0.39 7.27
CA HIS A 251 19.96 -0.54 6.80
C HIS A 251 20.93 0.18 5.84
N ASP A 252 22.05 -0.46 5.56
CA ASP A 252 23.07 0.06 4.62
C ASP A 252 22.51 0.05 3.19
N LEU A 253 22.32 1.25 2.62
CA LEU A 253 21.88 1.44 1.24
C LEU A 253 23.01 1.23 0.23
N ASP A 254 24.26 1.47 0.64
CA ASP A 254 25.44 1.32 -0.24
C ASP A 254 25.62 -0.12 -0.71
N ALA A 255 25.28 -1.10 0.14
CA ALA A 255 25.31 -2.51 -0.22
C ALA A 255 24.44 -2.83 -1.46
N PHE A 256 23.39 -2.08 -1.70
CA PHE A 256 22.49 -2.23 -2.86
C PHE A 256 22.81 -1.24 -3.98
N LEU A 257 23.30 -0.03 -3.67
CA LEU A 257 23.66 0.97 -4.67
C LEU A 257 24.78 0.46 -5.59
N VAL A 258 25.79 -0.23 -5.05
CA VAL A 258 26.90 -0.78 -5.85
C VAL A 258 26.46 -1.86 -6.83
N LEU A 259 25.29 -2.46 -6.66
CA LEU A 259 24.75 -3.48 -7.56
C LEU A 259 24.21 -2.91 -8.87
N HIS A 260 23.96 -1.60 -8.96
CA HIS A 260 23.41 -0.97 -10.16
C HIS A 260 24.44 -0.79 -11.26
N LYS A 261 23.97 -0.93 -12.49
CA LYS A 261 24.64 -0.50 -13.73
C LYS A 261 24.85 1.02 -13.76
N LEU A 262 25.45 1.50 -14.85
CA LEU A 262 25.38 2.92 -15.23
C LEU A 262 23.90 3.34 -15.34
N ASP A 263 23.54 4.49 -14.77
CA ASP A 263 22.18 5.05 -14.76
C ASP A 263 21.11 4.23 -14.00
N GLY A 264 21.51 3.20 -13.26
CA GLY A 264 20.58 2.42 -12.47
C GLY A 264 19.94 3.23 -11.33
N THR A 265 18.71 2.89 -10.97
CA THR A 265 17.94 3.61 -9.97
C THR A 265 17.52 2.68 -8.83
N MET A 266 17.79 3.09 -7.59
CA MET A 266 17.18 2.51 -6.39
C MET A 266 16.05 3.39 -5.90
N THR A 267 14.85 2.83 -5.74
CA THR A 267 13.70 3.54 -5.20
C THR A 267 13.32 3.00 -3.84
N LEU A 268 13.18 3.91 -2.86
CA LEU A 268 12.74 3.61 -1.51
C LEU A 268 11.22 3.76 -1.41
N VAL A 269 10.54 2.74 -0.91
CA VAL A 269 9.10 2.75 -0.62
C VAL A 269 8.79 2.26 0.80
N GLY A 270 9.77 1.70 1.50
CA GLY A 270 9.68 1.40 2.92
C GLY A 270 9.92 2.67 3.75
N ALA A 271 9.08 2.92 4.75
CA ALA A 271 9.18 4.08 5.64
C ALA A 271 9.67 3.64 7.05
N PRO A 272 10.99 3.71 7.32
CA PRO A 272 11.51 3.36 8.63
C PRO A 272 11.20 4.46 9.67
N ALA A 273 11.09 4.06 10.94
CA ALA A 273 10.85 4.99 12.05
C ALA A 273 12.06 5.91 12.35
N SER A 274 13.26 5.54 11.87
CA SER A 274 14.48 6.36 11.99
C SER A 274 15.26 6.37 10.67
N PRO A 275 16.06 7.42 10.40
CA PRO A 275 16.77 7.57 9.13
C PRO A 275 17.70 6.39 8.81
N HIS A 276 17.86 6.11 7.49
CA HIS A 276 18.95 5.25 7.02
C HIS A 276 20.32 5.90 7.26
N PRO A 277 21.41 5.10 7.38
CA PRO A 277 22.76 5.64 7.25
C PRO A 277 22.90 6.42 5.93
N SER A 278 23.69 7.51 5.95
CA SER A 278 23.93 8.30 4.73
C SER A 278 24.72 7.49 3.71
N PRO A 279 24.26 7.38 2.46
CA PRO A 279 24.99 6.68 1.41
C PRO A 279 26.27 7.44 1.02
N GLY A 280 27.31 6.68 0.64
CA GLY A 280 28.56 7.22 0.13
C GLY A 280 28.38 7.86 -1.24
N VAL A 281 28.78 9.14 -1.37
CA VAL A 281 28.56 9.91 -2.61
C VAL A 281 29.22 9.28 -3.84
N PHE A 282 30.38 8.62 -3.67
CA PHE A 282 31.06 7.93 -4.76
C PHE A 282 30.27 6.76 -5.33
N ASN A 283 29.45 6.08 -4.53
CA ASN A 283 28.56 5.03 -5.01
C ASN A 283 27.49 5.55 -5.98
N LEU A 284 27.18 6.85 -5.92
CA LEU A 284 26.28 7.53 -6.85
C LEU A 284 27.03 8.06 -8.08
N ILE A 285 28.05 8.91 -7.88
CA ILE A 285 28.68 9.66 -8.98
C ILE A 285 29.45 8.78 -9.95
N MET A 286 30.13 7.70 -9.49
CA MET A 286 30.98 6.87 -10.35
C MET A 286 30.22 6.13 -11.46
N LYS A 287 28.92 5.94 -11.32
CA LYS A 287 28.05 5.28 -12.30
C LYS A 287 26.77 6.07 -12.56
N ARG A 288 26.71 7.35 -12.18
CA ARG A 288 25.52 8.21 -12.34
C ARG A 288 24.25 7.54 -11.82
N ARG A 289 24.37 6.80 -10.72
CA ARG A 289 23.27 6.10 -10.08
C ARG A 289 22.32 7.07 -9.40
N ARG A 290 21.07 6.66 -9.25
CA ARG A 290 20.03 7.46 -8.62
C ARG A 290 19.52 6.77 -7.38
N LEU A 291 19.31 7.55 -6.31
CA LEU A 291 18.54 7.18 -5.15
C LEU A 291 17.27 8.03 -5.17
N ALA A 292 16.12 7.40 -5.21
CA ALA A 292 14.82 8.04 -5.37
C ALA A 292 13.83 7.53 -4.32
N GLY A 293 12.74 8.26 -4.12
CA GLY A 293 11.59 7.85 -3.33
C GLY A 293 10.33 7.78 -4.18
N SER A 294 9.33 7.01 -3.74
CA SER A 294 8.00 6.96 -4.33
C SER A 294 6.96 6.80 -3.23
N LEU A 295 5.91 7.61 -3.29
CA LEU A 295 4.80 7.57 -2.35
C LEU A 295 3.55 7.04 -3.07
N ILE A 296 3.05 5.87 -2.65
CA ILE A 296 1.82 5.28 -3.21
C ILE A 296 1.70 5.51 -4.73
N GLY A 297 0.56 5.96 -5.23
CA GLY A 297 0.33 6.42 -6.60
C GLY A 297 -0.97 7.21 -6.67
N GLY A 298 -1.16 7.99 -7.74
CA GLY A 298 -2.39 8.74 -7.99
C GLY A 298 -3.58 7.83 -8.31
N ILE A 299 -4.77 8.39 -8.33
CA ILE A 299 -6.02 7.63 -8.52
C ILE A 299 -6.06 6.96 -9.90
N LYS A 300 -5.67 7.68 -10.95
CA LYS A 300 -5.61 7.12 -12.30
C LYS A 300 -4.63 5.95 -12.38
N GLU A 301 -3.44 6.10 -11.82
CA GLU A 301 -2.41 5.07 -11.81
C GLU A 301 -2.84 3.86 -10.96
N THR A 302 -3.53 4.09 -9.83
CA THR A 302 -4.09 3.02 -9.01
C THR A 302 -5.15 2.22 -9.77
N GLN A 303 -6.01 2.88 -10.55
CA GLN A 303 -6.97 2.20 -11.41
C GLN A 303 -6.28 1.39 -12.52
N GLU A 304 -5.23 1.93 -13.14
CA GLU A 304 -4.40 1.21 -14.12
C GLU A 304 -3.76 -0.04 -13.50
N MET A 305 -3.22 0.08 -12.29
CA MET A 305 -2.65 -1.04 -11.54
C MET A 305 -3.69 -2.12 -11.25
N LEU A 306 -4.90 -1.77 -10.84
CA LEU A 306 -5.99 -2.74 -10.61
C LEU A 306 -6.35 -3.50 -11.90
N HIS A 307 -6.44 -2.80 -13.04
CA HIS A 307 -6.68 -3.43 -14.34
C HIS A 307 -5.52 -4.34 -14.76
N PHE A 308 -4.28 -3.89 -14.56
CA PHE A 308 -3.08 -4.69 -14.82
C PHE A 308 -3.09 -5.97 -13.96
N CYS A 309 -3.35 -5.85 -12.67
CA CYS A 309 -3.41 -6.99 -11.76
C CYS A 309 -4.54 -7.97 -12.12
N ALA A 310 -5.73 -7.46 -12.47
CA ALA A 310 -6.84 -8.31 -12.92
C ALA A 310 -6.49 -9.08 -14.21
N LYS A 311 -5.90 -8.39 -15.21
CA LYS A 311 -5.47 -9.00 -16.47
C LYS A 311 -4.44 -10.11 -16.28
N HIS A 312 -3.55 -9.97 -15.31
CA HIS A 312 -2.47 -10.93 -15.02
C HIS A 312 -2.80 -11.89 -13.87
N ASN A 313 -4.05 -11.91 -13.37
CA ASN A 313 -4.50 -12.71 -12.24
C ASN A 313 -3.64 -12.51 -10.98
N ILE A 314 -3.20 -11.27 -10.74
CA ILE A 314 -2.41 -10.90 -9.57
C ILE A 314 -3.33 -10.46 -8.45
N VAL A 315 -3.21 -11.10 -7.31
CA VAL A 315 -3.79 -10.71 -6.03
C VAL A 315 -2.75 -10.90 -4.93
N SER A 316 -2.97 -10.32 -3.76
CA SER A 316 -2.10 -10.52 -2.59
C SER A 316 -2.26 -11.93 -2.03
N ASP A 317 -1.18 -12.49 -1.47
CA ASP A 317 -1.27 -13.67 -0.60
C ASP A 317 -1.74 -13.19 0.77
N ILE A 318 -2.85 -13.72 1.27
CA ILE A 318 -3.53 -13.21 2.47
C ILE A 318 -3.84 -14.28 3.51
N GLU A 319 -3.95 -13.83 4.75
CA GLU A 319 -4.59 -14.54 5.86
C GLU A 319 -5.82 -13.74 6.29
N MET A 320 -7.00 -14.37 6.27
CA MET A 320 -8.24 -13.75 6.73
C MET A 320 -8.27 -13.70 8.26
N ILE A 321 -8.72 -12.57 8.80
CA ILE A 321 -8.94 -12.39 10.23
C ILE A 321 -10.32 -11.79 10.52
N ARG A 322 -10.81 -12.03 11.73
CA ARG A 322 -11.95 -11.31 12.29
C ARG A 322 -11.51 -9.94 12.79
N MET A 323 -12.44 -9.01 12.91
CA MET A 323 -12.10 -7.65 13.42
C MET A 323 -11.57 -7.68 14.86
N ASP A 324 -12.09 -8.57 15.70
CA ASP A 324 -11.64 -8.73 17.09
C ASP A 324 -10.26 -9.39 17.24
N GLU A 325 -9.68 -9.91 16.16
CA GLU A 325 -8.33 -10.49 16.13
C GLU A 325 -7.24 -9.48 15.75
N ILE A 326 -7.59 -8.21 15.49
CA ILE A 326 -6.66 -7.18 14.97
C ILE A 326 -5.40 -7.00 15.83
N GLU A 327 -5.54 -7.00 17.15
CA GLU A 327 -4.40 -6.87 18.07
C GLU A 327 -3.43 -8.06 17.98
N THR A 328 -3.96 -9.25 17.75
CA THR A 328 -3.13 -10.45 17.51
C THR A 328 -2.43 -10.35 16.16
N ALA A 329 -3.14 -9.88 15.13
CA ALA A 329 -2.57 -9.66 13.80
C ALA A 329 -1.42 -8.64 13.84
N TYR A 330 -1.58 -7.52 14.56
CA TYR A 330 -0.52 -6.52 14.76
C TYR A 330 0.72 -7.13 15.44
N LYS A 331 0.53 -7.94 16.50
CA LYS A 331 1.66 -8.62 17.17
C LYS A 331 2.38 -9.62 16.24
N ARG A 332 1.64 -10.35 15.41
CA ARG A 332 2.20 -11.28 14.42
C ARG A 332 2.92 -10.52 13.29
N MET A 333 2.34 -9.44 12.81
CA MET A 333 2.91 -8.60 11.77
C MET A 333 4.27 -8.01 12.18
N LEU A 334 4.41 -7.53 13.42
CA LEU A 334 5.68 -7.04 13.97
C LEU A 334 6.76 -8.12 14.05
N LYS A 335 6.39 -9.39 14.20
CA LYS A 335 7.30 -10.54 14.20
C LYS A 335 7.59 -11.08 12.80
N GLY A 336 6.96 -10.51 11.76
CA GLY A 336 7.03 -11.04 10.39
C GLY A 336 6.35 -12.41 10.25
N ASP A 337 5.42 -12.75 11.14
CA ASP A 337 4.67 -14.01 11.18
C ASP A 337 3.36 -13.85 10.40
N VAL A 338 3.46 -13.62 9.10
CA VAL A 338 2.34 -13.58 8.15
C VAL A 338 2.85 -13.76 6.71
N LYS A 339 2.12 -14.50 5.89
CA LYS A 339 2.41 -14.67 4.46
C LYS A 339 1.22 -14.22 3.60
N TYR A 340 1.13 -12.94 3.19
CA TYR A 340 2.02 -11.82 3.49
C TYR A 340 1.23 -10.65 4.05
N ARG A 341 -0.12 -10.69 3.98
CA ARG A 341 -1.03 -9.64 4.41
C ARG A 341 -2.18 -10.20 5.21
N PHE A 342 -2.55 -9.54 6.28
CA PHE A 342 -3.85 -9.79 6.93
C PHE A 342 -4.94 -9.01 6.22
N VAL A 343 -6.14 -9.60 6.15
CA VAL A 343 -7.34 -8.94 5.66
C VAL A 343 -8.49 -9.22 6.61
N ILE A 344 -9.14 -8.16 7.05
CA ILE A 344 -10.28 -8.21 7.97
C ILE A 344 -11.55 -8.51 7.17
N ASP A 345 -12.31 -9.51 7.59
CA ASP A 345 -13.69 -9.71 7.16
C ASP A 345 -14.62 -8.84 8.01
N LEU A 346 -15.12 -7.75 7.43
CA LEU A 346 -15.99 -6.77 8.10
C LEU A 346 -17.39 -7.33 8.41
N ALA A 347 -17.78 -8.48 7.82
CA ALA A 347 -19.02 -9.15 8.22
C ALA A 347 -18.97 -9.61 9.68
N THR A 348 -17.78 -9.86 10.21
CA THR A 348 -17.57 -10.25 11.61
C THR A 348 -17.90 -9.15 12.63
N MET A 349 -17.96 -7.88 12.20
CA MET A 349 -18.40 -6.76 13.04
C MET A 349 -19.91 -6.71 13.27
N ARG A 350 -20.71 -7.35 12.40
CA ARG A 350 -22.18 -7.32 12.48
C ARG A 350 -22.75 -8.28 13.52
N SER A 351 -21.92 -9.13 14.10
CA SER A 351 -22.31 -10.18 15.04
C SER A 351 -21.98 -9.84 16.50
N ALA A 352 -21.52 -8.62 16.82
CA ALA A 352 -21.16 -8.19 18.17
C ALA A 352 -22.17 -7.21 18.76
#